data_abef0358db72501e1560c7223f6ad218
#
_entry.id   abef0358db72501e1560c7223f6ad218
#
_cell.length_a   1.000
_cell.length_b   1.000
_cell.length_c   1.000
_cell.angle_alpha   90.00
_cell.angle_beta   90.00
_cell.angle_gamma   90.00
#
_symmetry.space_group_name_H-M   'P 1'
#
loop_
_entity.id
_entity.type
_entity.pdbx_description
1 polymer ?
#
loop_
_entity_poly.entity_id
_entity_poly.type
_entity_poly.pdbx_seq_one_letter_code
_entity_poly.pdbx_strand_id
1 'polypeptide(L)'
;MFHYWNPKLLNLEIQRCGYTFSASSYVKYLLAVYLGIAGFAYLFQLQVFFSVIVMAAASIFVPTVFLMNYKNLYEEKKFEDLTAYMEQLLYSFKRRAKILTALEDTKLLFRQGESRLYNGIEYAVEHIQSAQSEGNIYQEAFSEIEKEYGCKRLYKIHDFLMQVEQSGGSPDAAIEILLNDRKMWIERIYGLQKEKKNIKVKVTIGTGLSFLICAMSILMLPKEFDITQNPISQAVTTGVVILNMLIWYAAQKKLSGSLILSDEDVDEAEIREKYKYVVKGNREKERFKYSIIGCIFGVTAILLGNTVGMTAAGAAGAAAIWMLTQEKRKYKHARKRVLREVEKQFPEWLMNLSLQLQTDNVHVSLKKTIPDAPFILKQDLTRLVEEIEQ
;
A
#
# COMPACT_ATOMS: atom_id res chain seq x y z
N MET A 1 20.14 -4.02 0.22
CA MET A 1 19.99 -4.97 -0.91
C MET A 1 20.91 -6.18 -0.80
N PHE A 2 22.19 -6.00 -0.61
CA PHE A 2 23.17 -7.11 -0.50
C PHE A 2 22.97 -8.05 0.71
N HIS A 3 22.22 -7.63 1.71
CA HIS A 3 21.97 -8.39 2.94
C HIS A 3 21.26 -9.74 2.70
N TYR A 4 20.39 -9.82 1.69
CA TYR A 4 19.62 -11.03 1.36
C TYR A 4 20.35 -12.02 0.41
N TRP A 5 21.57 -11.74 0.04
CA TRP A 5 22.42 -12.68 -0.70
C TRP A 5 22.84 -13.88 0.13
N ASN A 6 22.84 -13.74 1.45
CA ASN A 6 23.12 -14.85 2.34
C ASN A 6 21.85 -15.74 2.46
N PRO A 7 21.90 -17.01 2.00
CA PRO A 7 20.75 -17.92 2.07
C PRO A 7 20.25 -18.16 3.49
N LYS A 8 21.12 -18.05 4.50
CA LYS A 8 20.74 -18.20 5.91
C LYS A 8 19.84 -17.03 6.36
N LEU A 9 20.16 -15.81 5.96
CA LEU A 9 19.36 -14.63 6.29
C LEU A 9 18.02 -14.64 5.54
N LEU A 10 18.03 -15.06 4.26
CA LEU A 10 16.82 -15.24 3.47
C LEU A 10 15.89 -16.28 4.12
N ASN A 11 16.47 -17.41 4.56
CA ASN A 11 15.71 -18.44 5.28
C ASN A 11 15.10 -17.90 6.59
N LEU A 12 15.86 -17.15 7.37
CA LEU A 12 15.37 -16.55 8.63
C LEU A 12 14.19 -15.59 8.37
N GLU A 13 14.29 -14.75 7.35
CA GLU A 13 13.20 -13.83 7.01
C GLU A 13 11.95 -14.57 6.50
N ILE A 14 12.11 -15.65 5.73
CA ILE A 14 10.98 -16.48 5.27
C ILE A 14 10.35 -17.23 6.45
N GLN A 15 11.17 -17.76 7.37
CA GLN A 15 10.67 -18.39 8.60
C GLN A 15 9.94 -17.40 9.50
N ARG A 16 10.38 -16.15 9.58
CA ARG A 16 9.63 -15.06 10.26
C ARG A 16 8.25 -14.82 9.67
N CYS A 17 8.09 -15.06 8.38
CA CYS A 17 6.78 -15.03 7.73
C CYS A 17 5.95 -16.32 7.94
N GLY A 18 6.46 -17.30 8.70
CA GLY A 18 5.76 -18.57 8.96
C GLY A 18 5.86 -19.60 7.84
N TYR A 19 6.74 -19.39 6.84
CA TYR A 19 6.94 -20.31 5.72
C TYR A 19 8.25 -21.05 5.82
N THR A 20 8.28 -22.28 5.29
CA THR A 20 9.51 -23.06 5.19
C THR A 20 10.27 -22.66 3.93
N PHE A 21 11.56 -22.32 4.08
CA PHE A 21 12.43 -22.06 2.94
C PHE A 21 12.76 -23.36 2.20
N SER A 22 12.41 -23.41 0.91
CA SER A 22 12.80 -24.52 0.03
C SER A 22 13.95 -24.09 -0.86
N ALA A 23 15.15 -24.61 -0.58
CA ALA A 23 16.31 -24.37 -1.41
C ALA A 23 16.11 -24.81 -2.88
N SER A 24 15.38 -25.92 -3.09
CA SER A 24 15.02 -26.40 -4.43
C SER A 24 14.17 -25.38 -5.20
N SER A 25 13.15 -24.81 -4.56
CA SER A 25 12.31 -23.78 -5.17
C SER A 25 13.08 -22.51 -5.50
N TYR A 26 13.99 -22.10 -4.63
CA TYR A 26 14.87 -20.96 -4.89
C TYR A 26 15.82 -21.19 -6.06
N VAL A 27 16.45 -22.36 -6.14
CA VAL A 27 17.33 -22.75 -7.25
C VAL A 27 16.55 -22.80 -8.56
N LYS A 28 15.35 -23.39 -8.58
CA LYS A 28 14.47 -23.39 -9.77
C LYS A 28 14.13 -21.99 -10.24
N TYR A 29 13.84 -21.08 -9.30
CA TYR A 29 13.54 -19.68 -9.59
C TYR A 29 14.78 -18.96 -10.18
N LEU A 30 15.97 -19.14 -9.59
CA LEU A 30 17.23 -18.63 -10.12
C LEU A 30 17.51 -19.14 -11.54
N LEU A 31 17.34 -20.44 -11.76
CA LEU A 31 17.58 -21.07 -13.05
C LEU A 31 16.63 -20.51 -14.12
N ALA A 32 15.35 -20.34 -13.79
CA ALA A 32 14.38 -19.73 -14.70
C ALA A 32 14.74 -18.28 -15.05
N VAL A 33 15.20 -17.48 -14.09
CA VAL A 33 15.63 -16.09 -14.33
C VAL A 33 16.87 -16.06 -15.21
N TYR A 34 17.88 -16.90 -14.93
CA TYR A 34 19.11 -16.93 -15.74
C TYR A 34 18.87 -17.45 -17.15
N LEU A 35 17.99 -18.43 -17.35
CA LEU A 35 17.57 -18.86 -18.68
C LEU A 35 16.88 -17.73 -19.44
N GLY A 36 16.02 -16.99 -18.77
CA GLY A 36 15.39 -15.79 -19.34
C GLY A 36 16.42 -14.76 -19.79
N ILE A 37 17.41 -14.45 -18.94
CA ILE A 37 18.49 -13.50 -19.26
C ILE A 37 19.35 -14.01 -20.42
N ALA A 38 19.67 -15.30 -20.47
CA ALA A 38 20.42 -15.90 -21.58
C ALA A 38 19.62 -15.78 -22.90
N GLY A 39 18.31 -16.01 -22.87
CA GLY A 39 17.43 -15.77 -24.01
C GLY A 39 17.46 -14.31 -24.48
N PHE A 40 17.40 -13.35 -23.55
CA PHE A 40 17.55 -11.94 -23.88
C PHE A 40 18.92 -11.60 -24.44
N ALA A 41 20.01 -12.10 -23.83
CA ALA A 41 21.35 -11.90 -24.32
C ALA A 41 21.52 -12.40 -25.77
N TYR A 42 20.91 -13.54 -26.09
CA TYR A 42 20.89 -14.09 -27.46
C TYR A 42 20.08 -13.17 -28.41
N LEU A 43 18.88 -12.73 -28.02
CA LEU A 43 18.04 -11.85 -28.85
C LEU A 43 18.70 -10.49 -29.12
N PHE A 44 19.41 -9.93 -28.16
CA PHE A 44 20.12 -8.66 -28.28
C PHE A 44 21.54 -8.81 -28.84
N GLN A 45 21.97 -10.04 -29.20
CA GLN A 45 23.33 -10.36 -29.67
C GLN A 45 24.40 -9.78 -28.74
N LEU A 46 24.20 -9.86 -27.42
CA LEU A 46 25.15 -9.36 -26.44
C LEU A 46 26.39 -10.26 -26.39
N GLN A 47 27.55 -9.63 -26.37
CA GLN A 47 28.78 -10.31 -26.10
C GLN A 47 28.80 -10.90 -24.69
N VAL A 48 29.57 -11.98 -24.48
CA VAL A 48 29.64 -12.71 -23.20
C VAL A 48 29.94 -11.78 -22.02
N PHE A 49 30.87 -10.83 -22.18
CA PHE A 49 31.23 -9.87 -21.15
C PHE A 49 30.00 -9.04 -20.68
N PHE A 50 29.23 -8.48 -21.60
CA PHE A 50 28.04 -7.68 -21.31
C PHE A 50 26.90 -8.53 -20.75
N SER A 51 26.77 -9.77 -21.24
CA SER A 51 25.80 -10.73 -20.70
C SER A 51 26.09 -11.06 -19.23
N VAL A 52 27.34 -11.21 -18.84
CA VAL A 52 27.77 -11.42 -17.44
C VAL A 52 27.40 -10.20 -16.57
N ILE A 53 27.55 -8.97 -17.09
CA ILE A 53 27.14 -7.76 -16.36
C ILE A 53 25.64 -7.75 -16.09
N VAL A 54 24.81 -8.10 -17.10
CA VAL A 54 23.34 -8.20 -16.92
C VAL A 54 23.00 -9.30 -15.91
N MET A 55 23.64 -10.46 -15.97
CA MET A 55 23.43 -11.54 -14.99
C MET A 55 23.81 -11.11 -13.57
N ALA A 56 24.93 -10.41 -13.41
CA ALA A 56 25.36 -9.87 -12.11
C ALA A 56 24.33 -8.86 -11.56
N ALA A 57 23.86 -7.95 -12.40
CA ALA A 57 22.81 -7.00 -12.02
C ALA A 57 21.52 -7.71 -11.61
N ALA A 58 21.04 -8.69 -12.37
CA ALA A 58 19.85 -9.48 -12.05
C ALA A 58 19.99 -10.22 -10.71
N SER A 59 21.17 -10.79 -10.45
CA SER A 59 21.46 -11.51 -9.21
C SER A 59 21.26 -10.65 -7.96
N ILE A 60 21.39 -9.34 -8.06
CA ILE A 60 21.14 -8.40 -6.95
C ILE A 60 19.64 -8.32 -6.63
N PHE A 61 18.77 -8.41 -7.63
CA PHE A 61 17.33 -8.22 -7.45
C PHE A 61 16.59 -9.51 -7.10
N VAL A 62 17.07 -10.66 -7.60
CA VAL A 62 16.40 -11.96 -7.45
C VAL A 62 16.07 -12.33 -6.01
N PRO A 63 16.99 -12.27 -5.02
CA PRO A 63 16.67 -12.63 -3.64
C PRO A 63 15.59 -11.74 -3.04
N THR A 64 15.61 -10.45 -3.38
CA THR A 64 14.64 -9.47 -2.87
C THR A 64 13.25 -9.72 -3.45
N VAL A 65 13.14 -10.01 -4.75
CA VAL A 65 11.85 -10.32 -5.40
C VAL A 65 11.28 -11.63 -4.86
N PHE A 66 12.13 -12.63 -4.66
CA PHE A 66 11.74 -13.91 -4.06
C PHE A 66 11.16 -13.72 -2.65
N LEU A 67 11.84 -12.95 -1.80
CA LEU A 67 11.37 -12.61 -0.46
C LEU A 67 10.06 -11.81 -0.48
N MET A 68 9.92 -10.88 -1.43
CA MET A 68 8.68 -10.10 -1.59
C MET A 68 7.45 -10.97 -1.85
N ASN A 69 7.60 -12.09 -2.57
CA ASN A 69 6.50 -13.01 -2.79
C ASN A 69 6.03 -13.65 -1.48
N TYR A 70 6.95 -14.10 -0.63
CA TYR A 70 6.60 -14.65 0.69
C TYR A 70 6.00 -13.60 1.63
N LYS A 71 6.54 -12.38 1.62
CA LYS A 71 5.97 -11.28 2.40
C LYS A 71 4.55 -10.93 1.95
N ASN A 72 4.27 -10.94 0.66
CA ASN A 72 2.91 -10.72 0.15
C ASN A 72 1.95 -11.82 0.62
N LEU A 73 2.36 -13.10 0.53
CA LEU A 73 1.54 -14.23 1.01
C LEU A 73 1.29 -14.14 2.53
N TYR A 74 2.31 -13.74 3.29
CA TYR A 74 2.17 -13.51 4.73
C TYR A 74 1.17 -12.40 5.05
N GLU A 75 1.26 -11.26 4.36
CA GLU A 75 0.33 -10.14 4.55
C GLU A 75 -1.12 -10.52 4.17
N GLU A 76 -1.30 -11.32 3.11
CA GLU A 76 -2.62 -11.86 2.74
C GLU A 76 -3.18 -12.75 3.84
N LYS A 77 -2.41 -13.72 4.32
CA LYS A 77 -2.83 -14.61 5.40
C LYS A 77 -3.09 -13.85 6.70
N LYS A 78 -2.21 -12.89 7.04
CA LYS A 78 -2.36 -12.03 8.22
C LYS A 78 -3.68 -11.24 8.17
N PHE A 79 -4.04 -10.72 7.00
CA PHE A 79 -5.29 -10.00 6.79
C PHE A 79 -6.52 -10.93 6.89
N GLU A 80 -6.45 -12.13 6.31
CA GLU A 80 -7.51 -13.14 6.41
C GLU A 80 -7.72 -13.57 7.86
N ASP A 81 -6.65 -13.91 8.58
CA ASP A 81 -6.71 -14.29 9.99
C ASP A 81 -7.33 -13.18 10.84
N LEU A 82 -6.91 -11.92 10.65
CA LEU A 82 -7.44 -10.76 11.38
C LEU A 82 -8.94 -10.57 11.11
N THR A 83 -9.35 -10.64 9.85
CA THR A 83 -10.76 -10.44 9.49
C THR A 83 -11.65 -11.56 9.99
N ALA A 84 -11.16 -12.81 9.99
CA ALA A 84 -11.85 -13.96 10.57
C ALA A 84 -11.96 -13.84 12.09
N TYR A 85 -10.89 -13.38 12.77
CA TYR A 85 -10.89 -13.09 14.20
C TYR A 85 -11.95 -12.08 14.58
N MET A 86 -11.97 -10.91 13.91
CA MET A 86 -12.93 -9.84 14.18
C MET A 86 -14.38 -10.33 14.00
N GLU A 87 -14.64 -11.14 12.96
CA GLU A 87 -15.96 -11.67 12.68
C GLU A 87 -16.43 -12.62 13.76
N GLN A 88 -15.62 -13.63 14.07
CA GLN A 88 -15.97 -14.63 15.05
C GLN A 88 -16.11 -14.05 16.45
N LEU A 89 -15.22 -13.14 16.82
CA LEU A 89 -15.27 -12.44 18.12
C LEU A 89 -16.60 -11.68 18.27
N LEU A 90 -16.99 -10.91 17.25
CA LEU A 90 -18.24 -10.15 17.27
C LEU A 90 -19.49 -11.07 17.30
N TYR A 91 -19.52 -12.16 16.52
CA TYR A 91 -20.64 -13.11 16.55
C TYR A 91 -20.73 -13.85 17.87
N SER A 92 -19.61 -14.28 18.46
CA SER A 92 -19.61 -14.95 19.76
C SER A 92 -20.02 -14.01 20.88
N PHE A 93 -19.56 -12.75 20.83
CA PHE A 93 -19.96 -11.73 21.79
C PHE A 93 -21.44 -11.33 21.66
N LYS A 94 -21.99 -11.29 20.42
CA LYS A 94 -23.41 -11.08 20.17
C LYS A 94 -24.27 -12.14 20.87
N ARG A 95 -23.84 -13.38 20.85
CA ARG A 95 -24.54 -14.49 21.50
C ARG A 95 -24.46 -14.43 23.03
N ARG A 96 -23.32 -14.05 23.57
CA ARG A 96 -23.05 -13.85 24.99
C ARG A 96 -22.12 -12.66 25.13
N ALA A 97 -22.58 -11.57 25.75
CA ALA A 97 -21.80 -10.37 25.97
C ALA A 97 -20.72 -10.56 27.06
N LYS A 98 -19.81 -11.53 26.84
CA LYS A 98 -18.68 -11.89 27.69
C LYS A 98 -17.43 -12.05 26.85
N ILE A 99 -16.41 -11.22 27.11
CA ILE A 99 -15.13 -11.20 26.38
C ILE A 99 -14.43 -12.56 26.45
N LEU A 100 -14.34 -13.12 27.67
CA LEU A 100 -13.67 -14.41 27.85
C LEU A 100 -14.30 -15.51 26.98
N THR A 101 -15.63 -15.66 27.03
CA THR A 101 -16.33 -16.68 26.23
C THR A 101 -16.15 -16.42 24.73
N ALA A 102 -16.21 -15.15 24.32
CA ALA A 102 -16.02 -14.80 22.92
C ALA A 102 -14.61 -15.11 22.42
N LEU A 103 -13.57 -14.91 23.25
CA LEU A 103 -12.19 -15.29 22.95
C LEU A 103 -12.02 -16.81 22.89
N GLU A 104 -12.58 -17.56 23.85
CA GLU A 104 -12.55 -19.03 23.83
C GLU A 104 -13.17 -19.61 22.58
N ASP A 105 -14.37 -19.16 22.20
CA ASP A 105 -15.02 -19.54 20.94
C ASP A 105 -14.18 -19.17 19.70
N THR A 106 -13.57 -17.98 19.73
CA THR A 106 -12.76 -17.50 18.60
C THR A 106 -11.46 -18.30 18.47
N LYS A 107 -10.86 -18.74 19.59
CA LYS A 107 -9.68 -19.58 19.60
C LYS A 107 -9.88 -20.87 18.81
N LEU A 108 -11.09 -21.46 18.86
CA LEU A 108 -11.42 -22.71 18.15
C LEU A 108 -11.33 -22.58 16.60
N LEU A 109 -11.38 -21.36 16.07
CA LEU A 109 -11.25 -21.11 14.64
C LEU A 109 -9.79 -21.27 14.16
N PHE A 110 -8.82 -21.08 15.04
CA PHE A 110 -7.40 -21.10 14.71
C PHE A 110 -6.74 -22.39 15.21
N ARG A 111 -5.76 -22.87 14.46
CA ARG A 111 -4.96 -24.03 14.84
C ARG A 111 -3.66 -23.61 15.49
N GLN A 112 -3.29 -24.33 16.52
CA GLN A 112 -2.01 -24.15 17.18
C GLN A 112 -0.85 -24.34 16.19
N GLY A 113 0.08 -23.36 16.14
CA GLY A 113 1.25 -23.39 15.25
C GLY A 113 1.01 -22.93 13.81
N GLU A 114 -0.23 -22.76 13.36
CA GLU A 114 -0.53 -22.25 12.02
C GLU A 114 -0.75 -20.73 11.97
N SER A 115 -1.29 -20.16 13.03
CA SER A 115 -1.56 -18.73 13.14
C SER A 115 -0.98 -18.14 14.41
N ARG A 116 -0.36 -16.97 14.31
CA ARG A 116 0.11 -16.21 15.48
C ARG A 116 -1.05 -15.70 16.32
N LEU A 117 -2.23 -15.54 15.72
CA LEU A 117 -3.45 -15.19 16.45
C LEU A 117 -3.81 -16.22 17.50
N TYR A 118 -3.61 -17.51 17.23
CA TYR A 118 -3.86 -18.55 18.22
C TYR A 118 -3.12 -18.26 19.53
N ASN A 119 -1.83 -17.98 19.45
CA ASN A 119 -1.01 -17.71 20.64
C ASN A 119 -1.43 -16.41 21.35
N GLY A 120 -1.77 -15.37 20.59
CA GLY A 120 -2.27 -14.11 21.15
C GLY A 120 -3.62 -14.27 21.86
N ILE A 121 -4.55 -15.05 21.27
CA ILE A 121 -5.84 -15.36 21.89
C ILE A 121 -5.66 -16.25 23.12
N GLU A 122 -4.78 -17.26 23.06
CA GLU A 122 -4.47 -18.12 24.18
C GLU A 122 -3.92 -17.32 25.36
N TYR A 123 -2.94 -16.45 25.11
CA TYR A 123 -2.42 -15.53 26.11
C TYR A 123 -3.53 -14.66 26.72
N ALA A 124 -4.41 -14.08 25.88
CA ALA A 124 -5.50 -13.25 26.37
C ALA A 124 -6.48 -14.02 27.26
N VAL A 125 -6.83 -15.25 26.88
CA VAL A 125 -7.71 -16.13 27.68
C VAL A 125 -7.06 -16.48 29.01
N GLU A 126 -5.80 -16.92 29.03
CA GLU A 126 -5.06 -17.26 30.25
C GLU A 126 -4.88 -16.05 31.16
N HIS A 127 -4.60 -14.87 30.57
CA HIS A 127 -4.45 -13.63 31.33
C HIS A 127 -5.75 -13.25 32.06
N ILE A 128 -6.89 -13.32 31.36
CA ILE A 128 -8.20 -13.01 31.96
C ILE A 128 -8.56 -14.04 33.04
N GLN A 129 -8.29 -15.34 32.82
CA GLN A 129 -8.61 -16.40 33.78
C GLN A 129 -7.73 -16.37 35.03
N SER A 130 -6.47 -15.93 34.89
CA SER A 130 -5.49 -15.87 36.00
C SER A 130 -5.52 -14.56 36.79
N ALA A 131 -6.22 -13.53 36.29
CA ALA A 131 -6.22 -12.21 36.91
C ALA A 131 -6.89 -12.24 38.29
N GLN A 132 -6.13 -11.81 39.29
CA GLN A 132 -6.58 -11.72 40.69
C GLN A 132 -6.91 -10.29 41.14
N SER A 133 -6.77 -9.28 40.25
CA SER A 133 -6.91 -7.87 40.65
C SER A 133 -7.86 -7.09 39.72
N GLU A 134 -8.54 -6.13 40.27
CA GLU A 134 -9.39 -5.14 39.60
C GLU A 134 -8.50 -4.11 38.87
N GLY A 135 -7.97 -4.46 37.71
CA GLY A 135 -7.20 -3.57 36.84
C GLY A 135 -7.74 -3.60 35.42
N ASN A 136 -6.99 -3.00 34.47
CA ASN A 136 -7.30 -3.02 33.03
C ASN A 136 -7.05 -4.40 32.39
N ILE A 137 -7.57 -5.48 33.01
CA ILE A 137 -7.32 -6.88 32.65
C ILE A 137 -7.60 -7.13 31.17
N TYR A 138 -8.73 -6.66 30.66
CA TYR A 138 -9.10 -6.83 29.25
C TYR A 138 -8.19 -6.06 28.30
N GLN A 139 -7.77 -4.85 28.69
CA GLN A 139 -6.85 -4.05 27.88
C GLN A 139 -5.47 -4.69 27.78
N GLU A 140 -4.98 -5.25 28.88
CA GLU A 140 -3.73 -6.00 28.90
C GLU A 140 -3.83 -7.30 28.10
N ALA A 141 -4.93 -8.04 28.25
CA ALA A 141 -5.20 -9.25 27.49
C ALA A 141 -5.20 -9.00 25.98
N PHE A 142 -5.87 -7.96 25.51
CA PHE A 142 -5.91 -7.60 24.10
C PHE A 142 -4.58 -7.05 23.57
N SER A 143 -3.73 -6.49 24.43
CA SER A 143 -2.50 -5.81 24.02
C SER A 143 -1.57 -6.68 23.18
N GLU A 144 -1.49 -7.99 23.43
CA GLU A 144 -0.64 -8.90 22.67
C GLU A 144 -1.15 -9.13 21.24
N ILE A 145 -2.47 -9.25 21.07
CA ILE A 145 -3.10 -9.35 19.77
C ILE A 145 -2.92 -8.03 19.01
N GLU A 146 -3.08 -6.91 19.68
CA GLU A 146 -2.96 -5.57 19.11
C GLU A 146 -1.53 -5.22 18.67
N LYS A 147 -0.51 -5.66 19.39
CA LYS A 147 0.90 -5.49 18.99
C LYS A 147 1.21 -6.17 17.65
N GLU A 148 0.68 -7.37 17.45
CA GLU A 148 0.96 -8.13 16.22
C GLU A 148 0.07 -7.71 15.05
N TYR A 149 -1.21 -7.46 15.31
CA TYR A 149 -2.23 -7.20 14.28
C TYR A 149 -2.77 -5.77 14.31
N GLY A 150 -2.18 -4.86 15.07
CA GLY A 150 -2.71 -3.54 15.37
C GLY A 150 -3.20 -2.78 14.14
N CYS A 151 -4.50 -2.50 14.15
CA CYS A 151 -5.14 -1.57 13.23
C CYS A 151 -6.29 -0.86 13.98
N LYS A 152 -6.64 0.33 13.52
CA LYS A 152 -7.67 1.16 14.17
C LYS A 152 -9.00 0.43 14.37
N ARG A 153 -9.38 -0.45 13.41
CA ARG A 153 -10.63 -1.23 13.52
C ARG A 153 -10.58 -2.27 14.61
N LEU A 154 -9.44 -2.94 14.75
CA LEU A 154 -9.24 -3.91 15.82
C LEU A 154 -9.36 -3.24 17.19
N TYR A 155 -8.66 -2.13 17.41
CA TYR A 155 -8.76 -1.34 18.65
C TYR A 155 -10.20 -0.93 18.96
N LYS A 156 -10.95 -0.42 17.97
CA LYS A 156 -12.35 -0.03 18.14
C LYS A 156 -13.26 -1.19 18.53
N ILE A 157 -13.03 -2.38 17.96
CA ILE A 157 -13.79 -3.57 18.35
C ILE A 157 -13.47 -3.94 19.80
N HIS A 158 -12.21 -4.00 20.17
CA HIS A 158 -11.82 -4.33 21.54
C HIS A 158 -12.37 -3.30 22.56
N ASP A 159 -12.23 -2.01 22.29
CA ASP A 159 -12.77 -0.94 23.14
C ASP A 159 -14.29 -1.06 23.28
N PHE A 160 -14.99 -1.32 22.18
CA PHE A 160 -16.44 -1.53 22.23
C PHE A 160 -16.82 -2.74 23.10
N LEU A 161 -16.13 -3.87 22.96
CA LEU A 161 -16.41 -5.06 23.76
C LEU A 161 -16.18 -4.78 25.25
N MET A 162 -15.08 -4.10 25.59
CA MET A 162 -14.77 -3.71 26.97
C MET A 162 -15.84 -2.77 27.53
N GLN A 163 -16.27 -1.79 26.76
CA GLN A 163 -17.32 -0.84 27.19
C GLN A 163 -18.64 -1.56 27.46
N VAL A 164 -19.06 -2.47 26.56
CA VAL A 164 -20.32 -3.22 26.75
C VAL A 164 -20.26 -4.15 27.94
N GLU A 165 -19.15 -4.85 28.16
CA GLU A 165 -19.01 -5.76 29.30
C GLU A 165 -19.01 -5.01 30.64
N GLN A 166 -18.44 -3.78 30.68
CA GLN A 166 -18.42 -2.94 31.88
C GLN A 166 -19.75 -2.23 32.16
N SER A 167 -20.37 -1.68 31.10
CA SER A 167 -21.57 -0.84 31.25
C SER A 167 -22.88 -1.60 31.12
N GLY A 168 -22.84 -2.82 30.56
CA GLY A 168 -24.04 -3.58 30.20
C GLY A 168 -24.73 -3.02 28.93
N GLY A 169 -25.93 -3.51 28.65
CA GLY A 169 -26.73 -3.09 27.51
C GLY A 169 -26.87 -4.16 26.42
N SER A 170 -27.68 -3.86 25.41
CA SER A 170 -27.80 -4.76 24.23
C SER A 170 -26.84 -4.36 23.14
N PRO A 171 -25.85 -5.19 22.82
CA PRO A 171 -24.83 -4.86 21.83
C PRO A 171 -25.27 -5.11 20.38
N ASP A 172 -26.48 -5.65 20.14
CA ASP A 172 -26.89 -6.19 18.84
C ASP A 172 -26.75 -5.21 17.68
N ALA A 173 -27.32 -4.01 17.83
CA ALA A 173 -27.29 -3.01 16.77
C ALA A 173 -25.86 -2.49 16.50
N ALA A 174 -25.06 -2.31 17.54
CA ALA A 174 -23.67 -1.89 17.41
C ALA A 174 -22.79 -2.97 16.74
N ILE A 175 -23.01 -4.23 17.09
CA ILE A 175 -22.31 -5.36 16.44
C ILE A 175 -22.67 -5.45 14.96
N GLU A 176 -23.92 -5.24 14.56
CA GLU A 176 -24.32 -5.20 13.14
C GLU A 176 -23.59 -4.08 12.39
N ILE A 177 -23.42 -2.91 13.00
CA ILE A 177 -22.66 -1.79 12.42
C ILE A 177 -21.18 -2.19 12.24
N LEU A 178 -20.56 -2.79 13.27
CA LEU A 178 -19.16 -3.23 13.21
C LEU A 178 -18.94 -4.33 12.17
N LEU A 179 -19.85 -5.30 12.08
CA LEU A 179 -19.79 -6.36 11.06
C LEU A 179 -19.94 -5.80 9.65
N ASN A 180 -20.82 -4.83 9.45
CA ASN A 180 -21.00 -4.18 8.16
C ASN A 180 -19.76 -3.34 7.78
N ASP A 181 -19.18 -2.57 8.72
CA ASP A 181 -17.91 -1.84 8.46
C ASP A 181 -16.79 -2.80 8.09
N ARG A 182 -16.64 -3.91 8.83
CA ARG A 182 -15.67 -4.95 8.50
C ARG A 182 -15.85 -5.47 7.07
N LYS A 183 -17.09 -5.78 6.68
CA LYS A 183 -17.40 -6.26 5.33
C LYS A 183 -16.99 -5.25 4.26
N MET A 184 -17.37 -3.98 4.42
CA MET A 184 -17.02 -2.90 3.50
C MET A 184 -15.51 -2.69 3.44
N TRP A 185 -14.80 -2.82 4.56
CA TRP A 185 -13.35 -2.74 4.60
C TRP A 185 -12.69 -3.86 3.82
N ILE A 186 -13.14 -5.11 4.00
CA ILE A 186 -12.64 -6.28 3.26
C ILE A 186 -12.83 -6.08 1.75
N GLU A 187 -14.02 -5.69 1.30
CA GLU A 187 -14.31 -5.44 -0.11
C GLU A 187 -13.38 -4.36 -0.69
N ARG A 188 -13.13 -3.29 0.05
CA ARG A 188 -12.21 -2.22 -0.34
C ARG A 188 -10.76 -2.71 -0.45
N ILE A 189 -10.26 -3.45 0.54
CA ILE A 189 -8.88 -3.97 0.53
C ILE A 189 -8.69 -4.96 -0.61
N TYR A 190 -9.61 -5.88 -0.84
CA TYR A 190 -9.54 -6.79 -1.99
C TYR A 190 -9.64 -6.06 -3.33
N GLY A 191 -10.45 -5.01 -3.41
CA GLY A 191 -10.50 -4.13 -4.58
C GLY A 191 -9.15 -3.47 -4.87
N LEU A 192 -8.51 -2.90 -3.86
CA LEU A 192 -7.17 -2.30 -3.96
C LEU A 192 -6.10 -3.34 -4.32
N GLN A 193 -6.16 -4.53 -3.74
CA GLN A 193 -5.24 -5.63 -4.04
C GLN A 193 -5.36 -6.07 -5.50
N LYS A 194 -6.59 -6.21 -6.00
CA LYS A 194 -6.86 -6.53 -7.40
C LYS A 194 -6.32 -5.45 -8.34
N GLU A 195 -6.50 -4.17 -7.99
CA GLU A 195 -5.95 -3.05 -8.76
C GLU A 195 -4.41 -3.08 -8.76
N LYS A 196 -3.77 -3.27 -7.60
CA LYS A 196 -2.30 -3.42 -7.48
C LYS A 196 -1.79 -4.58 -8.32
N LYS A 197 -2.45 -5.74 -8.28
CA LYS A 197 -2.11 -6.93 -9.09
C LYS A 197 -2.22 -6.64 -10.59
N ASN A 198 -3.30 -5.99 -11.02
CA ASN A 198 -3.47 -5.58 -12.41
C ASN A 198 -2.38 -4.62 -12.88
N ILE A 199 -1.97 -3.67 -12.04
CA ILE A 199 -0.87 -2.74 -12.35
C ILE A 199 0.46 -3.51 -12.45
N LYS A 200 0.74 -4.45 -11.54
CA LYS A 200 1.94 -5.32 -11.61
C LYS A 200 2.00 -6.06 -12.94
N VAL A 201 0.90 -6.67 -13.35
CA VAL A 201 0.81 -7.39 -14.63
C VAL A 201 1.02 -6.44 -15.82
N LYS A 202 0.36 -5.28 -15.83
CA LYS A 202 0.51 -4.27 -16.90
C LYS A 202 1.96 -3.78 -17.01
N VAL A 203 2.63 -3.52 -15.89
CA VAL A 203 4.04 -3.12 -15.87
C VAL A 203 4.92 -4.25 -16.42
N THR A 204 4.68 -5.50 -16.01
CA THR A 204 5.46 -6.65 -16.48
C THR A 204 5.28 -6.86 -17.99
N ILE A 205 4.04 -6.80 -18.50
CA ILE A 205 3.77 -6.90 -19.94
C ILE A 205 4.41 -5.73 -20.69
N GLY A 206 4.26 -4.48 -20.19
CA GLY A 206 4.84 -3.30 -20.82
C GLY A 206 6.37 -3.37 -20.91
N THR A 207 7.04 -3.84 -19.84
CA THR A 207 8.48 -4.08 -19.84
C THR A 207 8.86 -5.17 -20.83
N GLY A 208 8.10 -6.27 -20.88
CA GLY A 208 8.33 -7.36 -21.85
C GLY A 208 8.17 -6.88 -23.30
N LEU A 209 7.12 -6.12 -23.61
CA LEU A 209 6.93 -5.52 -24.93
C LEU A 209 8.04 -4.53 -25.30
N SER A 210 8.51 -3.72 -24.35
CA SER A 210 9.66 -2.83 -24.57
C SER A 210 10.90 -3.61 -24.99
N PHE A 211 11.22 -4.70 -24.31
CA PHE A 211 12.33 -5.58 -24.68
C PHE A 211 12.11 -6.18 -26.07
N LEU A 212 10.91 -6.67 -26.38
CA LEU A 212 10.62 -7.28 -27.66
C LEU A 212 10.79 -6.28 -28.81
N ILE A 213 10.28 -5.06 -28.67
CA ILE A 213 10.42 -3.99 -29.67
C ILE A 213 11.90 -3.65 -29.89
N CYS A 214 12.68 -3.49 -28.80
CA CYS A 214 14.12 -3.23 -28.91
C CYS A 214 14.86 -4.37 -29.62
N ALA A 215 14.54 -5.63 -29.26
CA ALA A 215 15.16 -6.80 -29.91
C ALA A 215 14.81 -6.87 -31.41
N MET A 216 13.55 -6.66 -31.77
CA MET A 216 13.11 -6.62 -33.18
C MET A 216 13.84 -5.51 -33.96
N SER A 217 14.01 -4.33 -33.33
CA SER A 217 14.75 -3.22 -33.97
C SER A 217 16.19 -3.61 -34.29
N ILE A 218 16.85 -4.37 -33.42
CA ILE A 218 18.23 -4.85 -33.65
C ILE A 218 18.25 -5.93 -34.75
N LEU A 219 17.32 -6.89 -34.70
CA LEU A 219 17.24 -7.97 -35.67
C LEU A 219 16.88 -7.50 -37.10
N MET A 220 16.19 -6.38 -37.23
CA MET A 220 15.81 -5.80 -38.52
C MET A 220 16.90 -4.91 -39.15
N LEU A 221 18.00 -4.65 -38.45
CA LEU A 221 19.11 -3.89 -39.01
C LEU A 221 19.73 -4.65 -40.20
N PRO A 222 19.92 -3.99 -41.36
CA PRO A 222 20.65 -4.60 -42.48
C PRO A 222 22.07 -4.98 -42.07
N LYS A 223 22.60 -6.09 -42.58
CA LYS A 223 23.94 -6.59 -42.27
C LYS A 223 25.06 -5.58 -42.54
N GLU A 224 24.81 -4.64 -43.48
CA GLU A 224 25.72 -3.54 -43.82
C GLU A 224 25.86 -2.49 -42.71
N PHE A 225 24.87 -2.40 -41.81
CA PHE A 225 24.80 -1.48 -40.66
C PHE A 225 24.88 -2.25 -39.35
N ASP A 226 25.54 -3.42 -39.33
CA ASP A 226 25.66 -4.21 -38.10
C ASP A 226 26.50 -3.48 -37.04
N ILE A 227 25.79 -2.82 -36.13
CA ILE A 227 26.36 -2.11 -34.98
C ILE A 227 26.49 -3.00 -33.75
N THR A 228 26.04 -4.27 -33.85
CA THR A 228 25.99 -5.18 -32.68
C THR A 228 27.38 -5.51 -32.14
N GLN A 229 28.39 -5.50 -32.96
CA GLN A 229 29.79 -5.73 -32.55
C GLN A 229 30.48 -4.48 -31.97
N ASN A 230 29.85 -3.29 -32.09
CA ASN A 230 30.43 -2.06 -31.57
C ASN A 230 30.32 -2.03 -30.03
N PRO A 231 31.43 -1.84 -29.27
CA PRO A 231 31.41 -1.79 -27.82
C PRO A 231 30.50 -0.72 -27.24
N ILE A 232 30.33 0.41 -27.92
CA ILE A 232 29.42 1.50 -27.50
C ILE A 232 27.99 1.03 -27.61
N SER A 233 27.59 0.39 -28.71
CA SER A 233 26.25 -0.18 -28.89
C SER A 233 25.94 -1.24 -27.81
N GLN A 234 26.91 -2.13 -27.53
CA GLN A 234 26.80 -3.14 -26.50
C GLN A 234 26.61 -2.53 -25.11
N ALA A 235 27.37 -1.47 -24.77
CA ALA A 235 27.25 -0.77 -23.50
C ALA A 235 25.89 -0.08 -23.36
N VAL A 236 25.43 0.60 -24.42
CA VAL A 236 24.10 1.27 -24.42
C VAL A 236 22.98 0.26 -24.27
N THR A 237 23.00 -0.84 -25.02
CA THR A 237 22.00 -1.92 -24.93
C THR A 237 21.97 -2.52 -23.53
N THR A 238 23.14 -2.82 -22.94
CA THR A 238 23.26 -3.31 -21.55
C THR A 238 22.67 -2.31 -20.57
N GLY A 239 22.96 -1.02 -20.72
CA GLY A 239 22.40 0.05 -19.90
C GLY A 239 20.86 0.12 -19.98
N VAL A 240 20.29 0.01 -21.17
CA VAL A 240 18.83 -0.03 -21.40
C VAL A 240 18.21 -1.25 -20.73
N VAL A 241 18.81 -2.43 -20.84
CA VAL A 241 18.32 -3.66 -20.19
C VAL A 241 18.33 -3.50 -18.68
N ILE A 242 19.43 -3.02 -18.09
CA ILE A 242 19.51 -2.78 -16.63
C ILE A 242 18.50 -1.73 -16.16
N LEU A 243 18.33 -0.66 -16.91
CA LEU A 243 17.35 0.40 -16.59
C LEU A 243 15.92 -0.16 -16.58
N ASN A 244 15.54 -0.96 -17.58
CA ASN A 244 14.23 -1.62 -17.62
C ASN A 244 14.02 -2.57 -16.42
N MET A 245 15.05 -3.34 -16.05
CA MET A 245 15.01 -4.20 -14.86
C MET A 245 14.84 -3.37 -13.58
N LEU A 246 15.50 -2.24 -13.46
CA LEU A 246 15.37 -1.32 -12.32
C LEU A 246 13.96 -0.73 -12.24
N ILE A 247 13.39 -0.29 -13.35
CA ILE A 247 12.02 0.24 -13.42
C ILE A 247 11.02 -0.84 -12.99
N TRP A 248 11.15 -2.06 -13.54
CA TRP A 248 10.30 -3.18 -13.18
C TRP A 248 10.40 -3.51 -11.67
N TYR A 249 11.63 -3.61 -11.15
CA TYR A 249 11.88 -3.89 -9.73
C TYR A 249 11.30 -2.80 -8.82
N ALA A 250 11.52 -1.53 -9.15
CA ALA A 250 10.99 -0.40 -8.39
C ALA A 250 9.45 -0.39 -8.37
N ALA A 251 8.81 -0.72 -9.49
CA ALA A 251 7.36 -0.86 -9.58
C ALA A 251 6.86 -2.03 -8.71
N GLN A 252 7.51 -3.21 -8.79
CA GLN A 252 7.15 -4.36 -7.95
C GLN A 252 7.28 -4.03 -6.47
N LYS A 253 8.37 -3.38 -6.06
CA LYS A 253 8.61 -2.98 -4.68
C LYS A 253 7.57 -1.97 -4.18
N LYS A 254 7.23 -0.96 -4.98
CA LYS A 254 6.25 0.08 -4.61
C LYS A 254 4.82 -0.47 -4.50
N LEU A 255 4.49 -1.50 -5.28
CA LEU A 255 3.18 -2.14 -5.27
C LEU A 255 3.05 -3.27 -4.26
N SER A 256 4.15 -3.64 -3.57
CA SER A 256 4.18 -4.61 -2.49
C SER A 256 4.23 -3.86 -1.16
N GLY A 257 3.34 -4.18 -0.23
CA GLY A 257 3.28 -3.53 1.09
C GLY A 257 2.19 -4.15 1.94
N SER A 258 2.16 -3.81 3.22
CA SER A 258 1.15 -4.30 4.15
C SER A 258 -0.26 -3.98 3.68
N LEU A 259 -1.16 -4.96 3.81
CA LEU A 259 -2.57 -4.81 3.48
C LEU A 259 -3.32 -4.11 4.62
N ILE A 260 -2.96 -4.41 5.85
CA ILE A 260 -3.60 -3.87 7.06
C ILE A 260 -3.29 -2.37 7.19
N LEU A 261 -2.00 -2.01 7.07
CA LEU A 261 -1.52 -0.63 7.24
C LEU A 261 -1.71 0.24 5.98
N SER A 262 -1.99 -0.35 4.82
CA SER A 262 -2.13 0.42 3.57
C SER A 262 -3.27 1.45 3.60
N ASP A 263 -4.17 1.31 4.56
CA ASP A 263 -5.32 2.20 4.76
C ASP A 263 -5.07 3.29 5.83
N GLU A 264 -4.03 3.14 6.65
CA GLU A 264 -3.75 4.02 7.81
C GLU A 264 -2.67 5.09 7.56
N ASP A 265 -1.76 4.86 6.60
CA ASP A 265 -0.63 5.76 6.30
C ASP A 265 -1.05 6.97 5.46
N VAL A 266 -1.83 7.85 6.04
CA VAL A 266 -2.09 9.14 5.42
C VAL A 266 -1.49 10.24 6.29
N ASP A 267 -0.51 10.95 5.76
CA ASP A 267 0.05 12.13 6.38
C ASP A 267 -1.01 13.25 6.41
N GLU A 268 -1.61 13.46 7.59
CA GLU A 268 -2.64 14.48 7.81
C GLU A 268 -2.13 15.88 7.42
N ALA A 269 -0.83 16.13 7.57
CA ALA A 269 -0.21 17.39 7.19
C ALA A 269 -0.23 17.58 5.66
N GLU A 270 0.05 16.53 4.88
CA GLU A 270 -0.03 16.54 3.42
C GLU A 270 -1.45 16.85 2.93
N ILE A 271 -2.46 16.24 3.57
CA ILE A 271 -3.87 16.46 3.19
C ILE A 271 -4.32 17.87 3.54
N ARG A 272 -3.92 18.38 4.70
CA ARG A 272 -4.20 19.74 5.13
C ARG A 272 -3.58 20.77 4.19
N GLU A 273 -2.37 20.54 3.71
CA GLU A 273 -1.71 21.37 2.71
C GLU A 273 -2.48 21.34 1.37
N LYS A 274 -2.83 20.15 0.89
CA LYS A 274 -3.61 20.00 -0.35
C LYS A 274 -5.01 20.61 -0.24
N TYR A 275 -5.66 20.52 0.90
CA TYR A 275 -6.94 21.17 1.15
C TYR A 275 -6.81 22.68 1.13
N LYS A 276 -5.80 23.24 1.82
CA LYS A 276 -5.52 24.69 1.75
C LYS A 276 -5.28 25.14 0.31
N TYR A 277 -4.57 24.33 -0.47
CA TYR A 277 -4.33 24.60 -1.89
C TYR A 277 -5.64 24.57 -2.70
N VAL A 278 -6.55 23.63 -2.45
CA VAL A 278 -7.82 23.50 -3.17
C VAL A 278 -8.82 24.60 -2.81
N VAL A 279 -8.92 24.97 -1.52
CA VAL A 279 -9.93 25.90 -1.00
C VAL A 279 -9.43 27.34 -0.94
N LYS A 280 -8.19 27.57 -0.47
CA LYS A 280 -7.62 28.92 -0.24
C LYS A 280 -6.49 29.26 -1.22
N GLY A 281 -6.09 28.32 -2.10
CA GLY A 281 -5.00 28.52 -3.05
C GLY A 281 -5.33 29.64 -4.06
N ASN A 282 -4.38 30.57 -4.21
CA ASN A 282 -4.51 31.62 -5.21
C ASN A 282 -4.15 31.06 -6.59
N ARG A 283 -5.16 30.44 -7.23
CA ARG A 283 -5.04 29.79 -8.55
C ARG A 283 -4.51 30.69 -9.63
N GLU A 284 -4.86 31.98 -9.59
CA GLU A 284 -4.42 32.94 -10.58
C GLU A 284 -2.91 33.15 -10.52
N LYS A 285 -2.32 33.26 -9.31
CA LYS A 285 -0.87 33.39 -9.14
C LYS A 285 -0.11 32.14 -9.62
N GLU A 286 -0.61 30.96 -9.27
CA GLU A 286 0.00 29.70 -9.73
C GLU A 286 -0.12 29.54 -11.25
N ARG A 287 -1.28 29.81 -11.82
CA ARG A 287 -1.52 29.77 -13.28
C ARG A 287 -0.61 30.76 -14.01
N PHE A 288 -0.46 31.96 -13.47
CA PHE A 288 0.43 32.99 -14.02
C PHE A 288 1.90 32.55 -14.00
N LYS A 289 2.35 31.95 -12.88
CA LYS A 289 3.71 31.40 -12.75
C LYS A 289 3.99 30.32 -13.80
N TYR A 290 3.10 29.32 -13.95
CA TYR A 290 3.27 28.26 -14.95
C TYR A 290 3.12 28.76 -16.39
N SER A 291 2.32 29.79 -16.61
CA SER A 291 2.19 30.44 -17.91
C SER A 291 3.49 31.14 -18.33
N ILE A 292 4.14 31.87 -17.42
CA ILE A 292 5.45 32.51 -17.69
C ILE A 292 6.49 31.44 -18.04
N ILE A 293 6.60 30.38 -17.24
CA ILE A 293 7.57 29.30 -17.48
C ILE A 293 7.27 28.62 -18.83
N GLY A 294 6.00 28.35 -19.14
CA GLY A 294 5.60 27.79 -20.41
C GLY A 294 5.93 28.70 -21.62
N CYS A 295 5.77 30.02 -21.46
CA CYS A 295 6.17 30.98 -22.50
C CYS A 295 7.69 31.01 -22.73
N ILE A 296 8.51 30.91 -21.64
CA ILE A 296 9.97 30.84 -21.76
C ILE A 296 10.36 29.57 -22.56
N PHE A 297 9.78 28.41 -22.24
CA PHE A 297 10.02 27.19 -23.02
C PHE A 297 9.52 27.29 -24.47
N GLY A 298 8.43 28.02 -24.73
CA GLY A 298 7.95 28.31 -26.08
C GLY A 298 8.92 29.15 -26.89
N VAL A 299 9.47 30.20 -26.29
CA VAL A 299 10.48 31.06 -26.94
C VAL A 299 11.78 30.27 -27.19
N THR A 300 12.23 29.46 -26.22
CA THR A 300 13.40 28.59 -26.42
C THR A 300 13.19 27.56 -27.51
N ALA A 301 11.95 27.04 -27.69
CA ALA A 301 11.62 26.12 -28.78
C ALA A 301 11.78 26.76 -30.15
N ILE A 302 11.34 28.03 -30.30
CA ILE A 302 11.47 28.80 -31.55
C ILE A 302 12.96 29.06 -31.87
N LEU A 303 13.75 29.46 -30.86
CA LEU A 303 15.18 29.71 -31.03
C LEU A 303 15.96 28.45 -31.40
N LEU A 304 15.66 27.32 -30.73
CA LEU A 304 16.29 26.02 -31.02
C LEU A 304 15.91 25.49 -32.41
N GLY A 305 14.70 25.77 -32.88
CA GLY A 305 14.28 25.40 -34.23
C GLY A 305 15.13 26.03 -35.32
N ASN A 306 15.56 27.29 -35.11
CA ASN A 306 16.41 28.02 -36.05
C ASN A 306 17.89 27.65 -35.97
N THR A 307 18.38 27.15 -34.81
CA THR A 307 19.83 26.95 -34.57
C THR A 307 20.25 25.49 -34.53
N VAL A 308 19.43 24.59 -34.00
CA VAL A 308 19.80 23.18 -33.70
C VAL A 308 19.03 22.18 -34.54
N GLY A 309 17.81 22.53 -35.00
CA GLY A 309 16.98 21.69 -35.83
C GLY A 309 15.58 21.38 -35.25
N MET A 310 14.73 20.83 -36.12
CA MET A 310 13.28 20.67 -35.89
C MET A 310 12.94 19.69 -34.75
N THR A 311 13.81 18.70 -34.49
CA THR A 311 13.61 17.73 -33.40
C THR A 311 13.76 18.36 -32.01
N ALA A 312 14.76 19.23 -31.83
CA ALA A 312 14.98 19.98 -30.58
C ALA A 312 13.84 20.97 -30.31
N ALA A 313 13.36 21.65 -31.36
CA ALA A 313 12.20 22.54 -31.27
C ALA A 313 10.92 21.78 -30.87
N GLY A 314 10.69 20.59 -31.42
CA GLY A 314 9.56 19.72 -31.05
C GLY A 314 9.58 19.31 -29.59
N ALA A 315 10.73 18.91 -29.05
CA ALA A 315 10.89 18.55 -27.65
C ALA A 315 10.63 19.73 -26.69
N ALA A 316 11.16 20.92 -27.02
CA ALA A 316 10.95 22.14 -26.22
C ALA A 316 9.48 22.62 -26.31
N GLY A 317 8.83 22.51 -27.47
CA GLY A 317 7.41 22.78 -27.65
C GLY A 317 6.51 21.85 -26.83
N ALA A 318 6.82 20.55 -26.80
CA ALA A 318 6.12 19.58 -25.96
C ALA A 318 6.29 19.90 -24.44
N ALA A 319 7.49 20.30 -24.02
CA ALA A 319 7.75 20.75 -22.66
C ALA A 319 6.96 22.01 -22.29
N ALA A 320 6.83 22.97 -23.20
CA ALA A 320 6.01 24.16 -23.02
C ALA A 320 4.53 23.82 -22.78
N ILE A 321 3.95 22.97 -23.64
CA ILE A 321 2.56 22.49 -23.49
C ILE A 321 2.38 21.73 -22.17
N TRP A 322 3.34 20.89 -21.81
CA TRP A 322 3.30 20.13 -20.55
C TRP A 322 3.31 21.07 -19.33
N MET A 323 4.13 22.15 -19.35
CA MET A 323 4.18 23.16 -18.30
C MET A 323 2.88 23.96 -18.19
N LEU A 324 2.27 24.36 -19.29
CA LEU A 324 0.99 25.09 -19.31
C LEU A 324 -0.18 24.27 -18.71
N THR A 325 -0.08 22.94 -18.78
CA THR A 325 -1.12 22.04 -18.22
C THR A 325 -0.86 21.62 -16.78
N GLN A 326 0.30 21.97 -16.20
CA GLN A 326 0.72 21.53 -14.86
C GLN A 326 -0.20 22.00 -13.73
N GLU A 327 -0.67 23.26 -13.78
CA GLU A 327 -1.59 23.79 -12.74
C GLU A 327 -2.88 22.98 -12.70
N LYS A 328 -3.50 22.74 -13.87
CA LYS A 328 -4.74 21.95 -13.95
C LYS A 328 -4.55 20.52 -13.42
N ARG A 329 -3.41 19.89 -13.73
CA ARG A 329 -3.07 18.56 -13.25
C ARG A 329 -2.87 18.53 -11.73
N LYS A 330 -2.07 19.46 -11.19
CA LYS A 330 -1.84 19.58 -9.73
C LYS A 330 -3.16 19.78 -8.98
N TYR A 331 -3.99 20.71 -9.43
CA TYR A 331 -5.29 20.95 -8.82
C TYR A 331 -6.20 19.71 -8.87
N LYS A 332 -6.30 19.06 -10.03
CA LYS A 332 -7.08 17.83 -10.19
C LYS A 332 -6.59 16.72 -9.26
N HIS A 333 -5.26 16.56 -9.15
CA HIS A 333 -4.67 15.59 -8.25
C HIS A 333 -4.89 15.94 -6.77
N ALA A 334 -4.69 17.18 -6.37
CA ALA A 334 -4.94 17.65 -5.02
C ALA A 334 -6.40 17.44 -4.62
N ARG A 335 -7.36 17.88 -5.46
CA ARG A 335 -8.80 17.69 -5.25
C ARG A 335 -9.18 16.22 -5.14
N LYS A 336 -8.67 15.38 -6.06
CA LYS A 336 -8.95 13.93 -6.04
C LYS A 336 -8.41 13.27 -4.77
N ARG A 337 -7.24 13.73 -4.27
CA ARG A 337 -6.66 13.20 -3.04
C ARG A 337 -7.48 13.58 -1.81
N VAL A 338 -7.88 14.85 -1.71
CA VAL A 338 -8.74 15.36 -0.62
C VAL A 338 -10.10 14.64 -0.61
N LEU A 339 -10.77 14.53 -1.76
CA LEU A 339 -12.05 13.82 -1.86
C LEU A 339 -11.94 12.36 -1.43
N ARG A 340 -10.92 11.64 -1.91
CA ARG A 340 -10.70 10.25 -1.50
C ARG A 340 -10.55 10.09 0.00
N GLU A 341 -9.87 11.05 0.64
CA GLU A 341 -9.64 10.96 2.07
C GLU A 341 -10.92 11.24 2.86
N VAL A 342 -11.72 12.18 2.40
CA VAL A 342 -13.05 12.41 2.98
C VAL A 342 -13.96 11.20 2.80
N GLU A 343 -14.02 10.64 1.59
CA GLU A 343 -14.79 9.43 1.27
C GLU A 343 -14.36 8.22 2.14
N LYS A 344 -13.11 8.20 2.58
CA LYS A 344 -12.57 7.17 3.46
C LYS A 344 -12.92 7.43 4.94
N GLN A 345 -12.64 8.63 5.44
CA GLN A 345 -12.76 8.98 6.87
C GLN A 345 -14.20 9.20 7.29
N PHE A 346 -15.07 9.72 6.42
CA PHE A 346 -16.44 10.07 6.77
C PHE A 346 -17.29 8.87 7.21
N PRO A 347 -17.30 7.72 6.50
CA PRO A 347 -18.01 6.54 6.96
C PRO A 347 -17.48 5.99 8.29
N GLU A 348 -16.16 6.04 8.51
CA GLU A 348 -15.55 5.62 9.77
C GLU A 348 -15.98 6.50 10.94
N TRP A 349 -16.03 7.81 10.73
CA TRP A 349 -16.52 8.74 11.72
C TRP A 349 -18.03 8.55 12.01
N LEU A 350 -18.85 8.40 10.96
CA LEU A 350 -20.28 8.11 11.13
C LEU A 350 -20.51 6.82 11.92
N MET A 351 -19.73 5.78 11.66
CA MET A 351 -19.79 4.54 12.41
C MET A 351 -19.48 4.79 13.89
N ASN A 352 -18.40 5.51 14.21
CA ASN A 352 -18.03 5.84 15.59
C ASN A 352 -19.14 6.65 16.27
N LEU A 353 -19.68 7.64 15.57
CA LEU A 353 -20.81 8.44 16.09
C LEU A 353 -22.03 7.56 16.35
N SER A 354 -22.36 6.65 15.44
CA SER A 354 -23.49 5.73 15.60
C SER A 354 -23.31 4.78 16.79
N LEU A 355 -22.06 4.32 17.06
CA LEU A 355 -21.76 3.50 18.22
C LEU A 355 -21.91 4.30 19.53
N GLN A 356 -21.39 5.52 19.57
CA GLN A 356 -21.48 6.38 20.76
C GLN A 356 -22.95 6.81 21.06
N LEU A 357 -23.76 7.02 20.03
CA LEU A 357 -25.19 7.35 20.18
C LEU A 357 -26.02 6.22 20.79
N GLN A 358 -25.50 5.00 20.87
CA GLN A 358 -26.20 3.90 21.55
C GLN A 358 -25.95 3.89 23.06
N THR A 359 -24.88 4.52 23.51
CA THR A 359 -24.48 4.55 24.92
C THR A 359 -24.66 5.93 25.54
N ASP A 360 -24.54 6.99 24.76
CA ASP A 360 -24.54 8.38 25.20
C ASP A 360 -25.60 9.23 24.47
N ASN A 361 -25.90 10.39 25.01
CA ASN A 361 -26.74 11.37 24.31
C ASN A 361 -26.00 12.01 23.13
N VAL A 362 -26.76 12.66 22.23
CA VAL A 362 -26.24 13.24 20.98
C VAL A 362 -25.09 14.21 21.22
N HIS A 363 -25.18 15.07 22.23
CA HIS A 363 -24.18 16.07 22.54
C HIS A 363 -22.84 15.44 22.98
N VAL A 364 -22.89 14.50 23.92
CA VAL A 364 -21.72 13.78 24.42
C VAL A 364 -21.10 12.93 23.31
N SER A 365 -21.92 12.26 22.52
CA SER A 365 -21.46 11.43 21.38
C SER A 365 -20.75 12.26 20.32
N LEU A 366 -21.29 13.43 19.96
CA LEU A 366 -20.60 14.34 19.03
C LEU A 366 -19.26 14.80 19.61
N LYS A 367 -19.23 15.25 20.87
CA LYS A 367 -18.01 15.74 21.51
C LYS A 367 -16.92 14.68 21.58
N LYS A 368 -17.26 13.43 21.92
CA LYS A 368 -16.34 12.31 21.95
C LYS A 368 -15.80 11.93 20.58
N THR A 369 -16.58 12.11 19.50
CA THR A 369 -16.20 11.67 18.16
C THR A 369 -15.54 12.74 17.29
N ILE A 370 -15.50 14.02 17.72
CA ILE A 370 -14.78 15.10 17.01
C ILE A 370 -13.31 14.75 16.70
N PRO A 371 -12.51 14.16 17.62
CA PRO A 371 -11.12 13.81 17.33
C PRO A 371 -10.97 12.89 16.11
N ASP A 372 -11.92 12.00 15.89
CA ASP A 372 -11.96 11.03 14.80
C ASP A 372 -12.63 11.56 13.53
N ALA A 373 -13.22 12.74 13.58
CA ALA A 373 -13.89 13.34 12.43
C ALA A 373 -12.90 13.68 11.31
N PRO A 374 -13.32 13.62 10.02
CA PRO A 374 -12.54 14.14 8.93
C PRO A 374 -12.09 15.57 9.22
N PHE A 375 -10.81 15.86 8.98
CA PHE A 375 -10.23 17.15 9.38
C PHE A 375 -11.01 18.37 8.82
N ILE A 376 -11.67 18.19 7.67
CA ILE A 376 -12.51 19.23 7.03
C ILE A 376 -13.70 19.59 7.90
N LEU A 377 -14.27 18.60 8.59
CA LEU A 377 -15.48 18.77 9.43
C LEU A 377 -15.16 19.14 10.88
N LYS A 378 -13.92 18.91 11.35
CA LYS A 378 -13.54 19.13 12.76
C LYS A 378 -13.89 20.54 13.25
N GLN A 379 -13.61 21.56 12.46
CA GLN A 379 -13.85 22.95 12.86
C GLN A 379 -15.34 23.25 12.96
N ASP A 380 -16.14 22.81 11.99
CA ASP A 380 -17.58 23.04 11.96
C ASP A 380 -18.29 22.24 13.05
N LEU A 381 -17.85 21.00 13.31
CA LEU A 381 -18.38 20.17 14.39
C LEU A 381 -18.04 20.73 15.77
N THR A 382 -16.82 21.25 15.97
CA THR A 382 -16.45 21.91 17.23
C THR A 382 -17.33 23.10 17.48
N ARG A 383 -17.55 23.94 16.47
CA ARG A 383 -18.44 25.08 16.57
C ARG A 383 -19.90 24.70 16.88
N LEU A 384 -20.39 23.63 16.21
CA LEU A 384 -21.72 23.11 16.45
C LEU A 384 -21.91 22.66 17.91
N VAL A 385 -20.93 21.96 18.47
CA VAL A 385 -20.96 21.51 19.87
C VAL A 385 -20.95 22.70 20.83
N GLU A 386 -20.10 23.71 20.55
CA GLU A 386 -20.06 24.96 21.33
C GLU A 386 -21.41 25.73 21.28
N GLU A 387 -22.08 25.75 20.12
CA GLU A 387 -23.40 26.37 19.94
C GLU A 387 -24.53 25.60 20.67
N ILE A 388 -24.38 24.28 20.88
CA ILE A 388 -25.35 23.47 21.64
C ILE A 388 -25.13 23.63 23.17
N GLU A 389 -23.90 23.96 23.59
CA GLU A 389 -23.56 24.18 25.00
C GLU A 389 -24.02 25.56 25.52
N GLN A 390 -24.35 26.51 24.64
CA GLN A 390 -24.90 27.84 24.98
C GLN A 390 -26.43 27.82 25.09
#